data_994bb3bb937d6f6b19187e175f27305f
#
_entry.id   994bb3bb937d6f6b19187e175f27305f
#
_cell.length_a   1.000
_cell.length_b   1.000
_cell.length_c   1.000
_cell.angle_alpha   90.00
_cell.angle_beta   90.00
_cell.angle_gamma   90.00
#
_symmetry.space_group_name_H-M   'P 1'
#
loop_
_entity.id
_entity.type
_entity.pdbx_description
1 polymer ?
#
loop_
_entity_poly.entity_id
_entity_poly.type
_entity_poly.pdbx_seq_one_letter_code
_entity_poly.pdbx_strand_id
1 'polypeptide(L)'
;MKRIIYLILFPVVLLYFSGCAYQQYTMLDAYPKLYETPPASILILPPVNNSTAVEAKEYFACSLAEAVGSKGYYTFPVEAVFSVLRDEGLYDTEIYTPEILTNLYKYFHADAVLLTSIEKWDKSWALTSG
;
A
#
# COMPACT_ATOMS: atom_id res chain seq x y z
N MET A 1 -16.62 45.93 -39.13
CA MET A 1 -17.26 45.03 -38.15
C MET A 1 -16.60 43.62 -38.13
N LYS A 2 -16.38 42.94 -39.23
CA LYS A 2 -15.76 41.56 -39.22
C LYS A 2 -14.37 41.53 -38.60
N ARG A 3 -13.49 42.49 -38.83
CA ARG A 3 -12.13 42.56 -38.26
C ARG A 3 -12.11 42.72 -36.74
N ILE A 4 -13.08 43.44 -36.18
CA ILE A 4 -13.21 43.66 -34.73
C ILE A 4 -13.64 42.32 -34.03
N ILE A 5 -14.49 41.53 -34.68
CA ILE A 5 -14.93 40.22 -34.17
C ILE A 5 -13.75 39.25 -34.06
N TYR A 6 -12.83 39.22 -35.02
CA TYR A 6 -11.64 38.35 -34.98
C TYR A 6 -10.66 38.81 -33.88
N LEU A 7 -10.56 40.15 -33.62
CA LEU A 7 -9.71 40.69 -32.57
C LEU A 7 -10.19 40.32 -31.15
N ILE A 8 -11.49 40.11 -30.97
CA ILE A 8 -12.08 39.71 -29.69
C ILE A 8 -12.13 38.18 -29.58
N LEU A 9 -12.40 37.45 -30.68
CA LEU A 9 -12.53 36.00 -30.68
C LEU A 9 -11.18 35.31 -30.43
N PHE A 10 -10.08 35.87 -30.95
CA PHE A 10 -8.75 35.31 -30.84
C PHE A 10 -8.24 35.14 -29.39
N PRO A 11 -8.30 36.14 -28.51
CA PRO A 11 -7.89 35.97 -27.11
C PRO A 11 -8.86 35.09 -26.31
N VAL A 12 -10.15 35.01 -26.66
CA VAL A 12 -11.10 34.12 -26.01
C VAL A 12 -10.75 32.64 -26.30
N VAL A 13 -10.40 32.34 -27.54
CA VAL A 13 -9.96 30.95 -27.92
C VAL A 13 -8.65 30.59 -27.22
N LEU A 14 -7.71 31.52 -27.07
CA LEU A 14 -6.45 31.27 -26.34
C LEU A 14 -6.68 30.97 -24.86
N LEU A 15 -7.69 31.50 -24.21
CA LEU A 15 -8.04 31.20 -22.82
C LEU A 15 -8.57 29.77 -22.62
N TYR A 16 -9.18 29.16 -23.64
CA TYR A 16 -9.62 27.76 -23.58
C TYR A 16 -8.47 26.75 -23.69
N PHE A 17 -7.30 27.14 -24.17
CA PHE A 17 -6.11 26.30 -24.27
C PHE A 17 -5.22 26.36 -23.02
N SER A 18 -5.59 27.10 -21.98
CA SER A 18 -4.92 27.06 -20.68
C SER A 18 -5.27 25.73 -19.99
N GLY A 19 -4.85 24.62 -20.60
CA GLY A 19 -4.95 23.29 -20.00
C GLY A 19 -4.22 23.30 -18.67
N CYS A 20 -4.88 22.88 -17.61
CA CYS A 20 -4.24 22.63 -16.32
C CYS A 20 -3.06 21.70 -16.54
N ALA A 21 -1.84 22.19 -16.38
CA ALA A 21 -0.66 21.36 -16.26
C ALA A 21 -0.82 20.58 -14.96
N TYR A 22 -1.45 19.40 -15.03
CA TYR A 22 -1.52 18.45 -13.91
C TYR A 22 -0.11 17.92 -13.69
N GLN A 23 0.54 18.40 -12.65
CA GLN A 23 1.84 17.91 -12.25
C GLN A 23 1.67 16.48 -11.75
N GLN A 24 2.03 15.50 -12.58
CA GLN A 24 2.04 14.10 -12.18
C GLN A 24 3.17 13.90 -11.16
N TYR A 25 2.79 13.82 -9.89
CA TYR A 25 3.69 13.32 -8.85
C TYR A 25 3.96 11.85 -9.14
N THR A 26 5.21 11.51 -9.41
CA THR A 26 5.61 10.12 -9.56
C THR A 26 5.86 9.49 -8.19
N MET A 27 5.77 8.15 -8.11
CA MET A 27 6.11 7.43 -6.86
C MET A 27 7.57 7.68 -6.45
N LEU A 28 8.45 7.91 -7.41
CA LEU A 28 9.85 8.27 -7.18
C LEU A 28 9.98 9.62 -6.43
N ASP A 29 9.16 10.61 -6.80
CA ASP A 29 9.17 11.93 -6.15
C ASP A 29 8.58 11.86 -4.72
N ALA A 30 7.59 10.99 -4.53
CA ALA A 30 6.92 10.81 -3.24
C ALA A 30 7.79 10.01 -2.24
N TYR A 31 8.54 9.01 -2.72
CA TYR A 31 9.30 8.07 -1.89
C TYR A 31 10.72 7.85 -2.40
N PRO A 32 11.58 8.88 -2.48
CA PRO A 32 12.91 8.77 -3.08
C PRO A 32 13.79 7.72 -2.38
N LYS A 33 13.75 7.64 -1.06
CA LYS A 33 14.53 6.67 -0.28
C LYS A 33 14.22 5.21 -0.62
N LEU A 34 12.98 4.89 -0.98
CA LEU A 34 12.57 3.54 -1.36
C LEU A 34 13.25 3.11 -2.68
N TYR A 35 13.53 4.06 -3.57
CA TYR A 35 14.15 3.80 -4.86
C TYR A 35 15.68 3.88 -4.81
N GLU A 36 16.25 4.67 -3.90
CA GLU A 36 17.70 4.75 -3.68
C GLU A 36 18.24 3.48 -3.02
N THR A 37 17.50 2.94 -2.05
CA THR A 37 17.85 1.71 -1.32
C THR A 37 16.63 0.80 -1.22
N PRO A 38 16.28 0.10 -2.32
CA PRO A 38 15.12 -0.79 -2.30
C PRO A 38 15.36 -1.93 -1.32
N PRO A 39 14.39 -2.28 -0.46
CA PRO A 39 14.50 -3.42 0.43
C PRO A 39 14.58 -4.72 -0.38
N ALA A 40 15.41 -5.66 0.03
CA ALA A 40 15.43 -6.99 -0.55
C ALA A 40 14.41 -7.92 0.13
N SER A 41 14.15 -7.67 1.41
CA SER A 41 13.25 -8.48 2.24
C SER A 41 12.19 -7.62 2.93
N ILE A 42 10.96 -8.14 2.98
CA ILE A 42 9.81 -7.46 3.57
C ILE A 42 9.14 -8.39 4.59
N LEU A 43 9.05 -7.92 5.84
CA LEU A 43 8.32 -8.56 6.92
C LEU A 43 6.86 -8.09 6.89
N ILE A 44 5.94 -9.00 6.65
CA ILE A 44 4.50 -8.71 6.65
C ILE A 44 3.97 -8.95 8.06
N LEU A 45 3.51 -7.90 8.71
CA LEU A 45 2.91 -7.98 10.04
C LEU A 45 1.40 -8.25 9.96
N PRO A 46 0.79 -8.78 11.03
CA PRO A 46 -0.65 -8.96 11.08
C PRO A 46 -1.35 -7.63 10.83
N PRO A 47 -2.32 -7.58 9.90
CA PRO A 47 -3.08 -6.37 9.65
C PRO A 47 -3.94 -6.00 10.85
N VAL A 48 -4.11 -4.71 11.10
CA VAL A 48 -5.16 -4.21 12.00
C VAL A 48 -6.50 -4.54 11.37
N ASN A 49 -7.34 -5.31 12.06
CA ASN A 49 -8.61 -5.77 11.52
C ASN A 49 -9.78 -4.98 12.10
N ASN A 50 -10.27 -3.99 11.37
CA ASN A 50 -11.45 -3.19 11.70
C ASN A 50 -12.76 -3.83 11.17
N SER A 51 -12.68 -5.02 10.58
CA SER A 51 -13.85 -5.77 10.08
C SER A 51 -14.36 -6.76 11.13
N THR A 52 -15.53 -7.35 10.86
CA THR A 52 -16.14 -8.39 11.73
C THR A 52 -15.63 -9.81 11.43
N ALA A 53 -14.82 -9.99 10.37
CA ALA A 53 -14.32 -11.29 9.96
C ALA A 53 -12.97 -11.58 10.64
N VAL A 54 -12.97 -12.51 11.62
CA VAL A 54 -11.78 -12.86 12.39
C VAL A 54 -10.67 -13.45 11.49
N GLU A 55 -11.08 -14.26 10.53
CA GLU A 55 -10.18 -14.93 9.59
C GLU A 55 -9.52 -14.00 8.54
N ALA A 56 -9.96 -12.75 8.46
CA ALA A 56 -9.49 -11.80 7.46
C ALA A 56 -7.97 -11.54 7.57
N LYS A 57 -7.42 -11.54 8.78
CA LYS A 57 -5.98 -11.29 9.01
C LYS A 57 -5.08 -12.27 8.25
N GLU A 58 -5.34 -13.58 8.43
CA GLU A 58 -4.53 -14.62 7.80
C GLU A 58 -4.70 -14.64 6.28
N TYR A 59 -5.94 -14.61 5.78
CA TYR A 59 -6.21 -14.61 4.34
C TYR A 59 -5.59 -13.40 3.64
N PHE A 60 -5.74 -12.23 4.23
CA PHE A 60 -5.17 -11.00 3.65
C PHE A 60 -3.65 -11.05 3.64
N ALA A 61 -3.01 -11.43 4.75
CA ALA A 61 -1.56 -11.49 4.85
C ALA A 61 -0.95 -12.50 3.87
N CYS A 62 -1.58 -13.67 3.69
CA CYS A 62 -1.13 -14.66 2.70
C CYS A 62 -1.24 -14.13 1.27
N SER A 63 -2.36 -13.49 0.92
CA SER A 63 -2.55 -12.88 -0.40
C SER A 63 -1.57 -11.74 -0.65
N LEU A 64 -1.26 -10.96 0.39
CA LEU A 64 -0.30 -9.87 0.34
C LEU A 64 1.13 -10.40 0.15
N ALA A 65 1.50 -11.49 0.84
CA ALA A 65 2.81 -12.14 0.69
C ALA A 65 3.03 -12.64 -0.74
N GLU A 66 2.01 -13.24 -1.35
CA GLU A 66 2.05 -13.66 -2.76
C GLU A 66 2.22 -12.45 -3.70
N ALA A 67 1.43 -11.39 -3.48
CA ALA A 67 1.49 -10.18 -4.30
C ALA A 67 2.85 -9.48 -4.20
N VAL A 68 3.42 -9.36 -3.00
CA VAL A 68 4.74 -8.76 -2.76
C VAL A 68 5.86 -9.64 -3.32
N GLY A 69 5.78 -10.96 -3.09
CA GLY A 69 6.73 -11.94 -3.63
C GLY A 69 6.77 -11.95 -5.16
N SER A 70 5.61 -11.78 -5.83
CA SER A 70 5.54 -11.69 -7.29
C SER A 70 6.26 -10.47 -7.87
N LYS A 71 6.56 -9.47 -7.04
CA LYS A 71 7.35 -8.27 -7.40
C LYS A 71 8.86 -8.46 -7.20
N GLY A 72 9.28 -9.65 -6.75
CA GLY A 72 10.69 -9.98 -6.57
C GLY A 72 11.25 -9.70 -5.17
N TYR A 73 10.42 -9.30 -4.21
CA TYR A 73 10.83 -9.16 -2.81
C TYR A 73 10.81 -10.51 -2.11
N TYR A 74 11.79 -10.73 -1.23
CA TYR A 74 11.69 -11.84 -0.31
C TYR A 74 10.65 -11.53 0.77
N THR A 75 9.69 -12.43 0.96
CA THR A 75 8.70 -12.36 2.03
C THR A 75 8.92 -13.50 3.02
N PHE A 76 8.89 -13.19 4.31
CA PHE A 76 8.95 -14.22 5.34
C PHE A 76 7.66 -15.05 5.34
N PRO A 77 7.73 -16.36 5.63
CA PRO A 77 6.53 -17.20 5.73
C PRO A 77 5.56 -16.63 6.77
N VAL A 78 4.37 -16.25 6.33
CA VAL A 78 3.36 -15.55 7.17
C VAL A 78 3.07 -16.33 8.45
N GLU A 79 2.89 -17.64 8.35
CA GLU A 79 2.60 -18.50 9.49
C GLU A 79 3.70 -18.47 10.55
N ALA A 80 4.98 -18.53 10.13
CA ALA A 80 6.11 -18.47 11.02
C ALA A 80 6.20 -17.09 11.72
N VAL A 81 5.99 -16.01 10.98
CA VAL A 81 5.96 -14.65 11.53
C VAL A 81 4.85 -14.51 12.56
N PHE A 82 3.65 -14.96 12.22
CA PHE A 82 2.48 -14.87 13.11
C PHE A 82 2.63 -15.73 14.37
N SER A 83 3.27 -16.89 14.26
CA SER A 83 3.59 -17.72 15.43
C SER A 83 4.50 -16.97 16.41
N VAL A 84 5.61 -16.42 15.92
CA VAL A 84 6.51 -15.63 16.77
C VAL A 84 5.79 -14.44 17.40
N LEU A 85 4.96 -13.72 16.64
CA LEU A 85 4.23 -12.57 17.17
C LEU A 85 3.16 -12.95 18.20
N ARG A 86 2.55 -14.14 18.07
CA ARG A 86 1.63 -14.69 19.10
C ARG A 86 2.40 -15.00 20.38
N ASP A 87 3.55 -15.63 20.29
CA ASP A 87 4.38 -15.99 21.42
C ASP A 87 4.89 -14.75 22.18
N GLU A 88 5.20 -13.67 21.45
CA GLU A 88 5.61 -12.38 22.01
C GLU A 88 4.43 -11.47 22.43
N GLY A 89 3.19 -11.89 22.24
CA GLY A 89 1.98 -11.11 22.55
C GLY A 89 1.76 -9.89 21.64
N LEU A 90 2.36 -9.89 20.45
CA LEU A 90 2.31 -8.79 19.47
C LEU A 90 1.33 -9.02 18.31
N TYR A 91 0.70 -10.19 18.25
CA TYR A 91 -0.20 -10.55 17.13
C TYR A 91 -1.42 -9.62 16.99
N ASP A 92 -1.97 -9.15 18.11
CA ASP A 92 -3.13 -8.26 18.13
C ASP A 92 -2.74 -6.81 18.45
N THR A 93 -1.46 -6.47 18.36
CA THR A 93 -0.99 -5.11 18.55
C THR A 93 -1.46 -4.21 17.40
N GLU A 94 -2.10 -3.10 17.74
CA GLU A 94 -2.50 -2.05 16.78
C GLU A 94 -1.42 -0.97 16.65
N ILE A 95 -0.52 -0.88 17.61
CA ILE A 95 0.51 0.16 17.69
C ILE A 95 1.89 -0.48 17.71
N TYR A 96 2.64 -0.27 16.65
CA TYR A 96 4.03 -0.69 16.53
C TYR A 96 4.96 0.48 16.86
N THR A 97 5.43 0.53 18.12
CA THR A 97 6.40 1.54 18.55
C THR A 97 7.78 1.32 17.90
N PRO A 98 8.64 2.36 17.84
CA PRO A 98 10.01 2.20 17.32
C PRO A 98 10.82 1.12 18.06
N GLU A 99 10.54 0.89 19.34
CA GLU A 99 11.19 -0.15 20.15
C GLU A 99 10.77 -1.55 19.66
N ILE A 100 9.46 -1.78 19.47
CA ILE A 100 8.93 -3.04 18.92
C ILE A 100 9.53 -3.30 17.55
N LEU A 101 9.53 -2.30 16.65
CA LEU A 101 10.10 -2.42 15.31
C LEU A 101 11.60 -2.75 15.35
N THR A 102 12.35 -2.15 16.29
CA THR A 102 13.77 -2.47 16.48
C THR A 102 13.98 -3.91 16.94
N ASN A 103 13.13 -4.43 17.80
CA ASN A 103 13.21 -5.82 18.26
C ASN A 103 12.84 -6.80 17.13
N LEU A 104 11.82 -6.49 16.34
CA LEU A 104 11.47 -7.27 15.15
C LEU A 104 12.61 -7.28 14.12
N TYR A 105 13.29 -6.13 13.89
CA TYR A 105 14.47 -6.08 13.05
C TYR A 105 15.60 -7.00 13.57
N LYS A 106 15.88 -6.97 14.87
CA LYS A 106 16.91 -7.83 15.48
C LYS A 106 16.58 -9.32 15.33
N TYR A 107 15.29 -9.66 15.34
CA TYR A 107 14.84 -11.07 15.27
C TYR A 107 14.83 -11.59 13.84
N PHE A 108 14.22 -10.83 12.92
CA PHE A 108 13.99 -11.27 11.54
C PHE A 108 15.05 -10.77 10.56
N HIS A 109 15.80 -9.73 10.88
CA HIS A 109 16.73 -9.04 9.97
C HIS A 109 16.09 -8.61 8.64
N ALA A 110 14.82 -8.23 8.67
CA ALA A 110 14.10 -7.76 7.49
C ALA A 110 14.49 -6.32 7.14
N ASP A 111 14.66 -6.00 5.86
CA ASP A 111 15.02 -4.65 5.41
C ASP A 111 13.86 -3.66 5.56
N ALA A 112 12.63 -4.15 5.45
CA ALA A 112 11.42 -3.34 5.61
C ALA A 112 10.31 -4.13 6.30
N VAL A 113 9.38 -3.38 6.90
CA VAL A 113 8.19 -3.90 7.55
C VAL A 113 6.96 -3.35 6.84
N LEU A 114 6.01 -4.22 6.51
CA LEU A 114 4.75 -3.84 5.90
C LEU A 114 3.62 -3.88 6.94
N LEU A 115 3.09 -2.69 7.24
CA LEU A 115 1.95 -2.48 8.14
C LEU A 115 0.71 -2.19 7.30
N THR A 116 -0.38 -2.87 7.59
CA THR A 116 -1.64 -2.73 6.84
C THR A 116 -2.85 -2.73 7.77
N SER A 117 -3.98 -2.22 7.29
CA SER A 117 -5.28 -2.31 7.96
C SER A 117 -6.36 -2.87 7.03
N ILE A 118 -7.31 -3.60 7.60
CA ILE A 118 -8.48 -4.12 6.91
C ILE A 118 -9.68 -3.33 7.43
N GLU A 119 -10.21 -2.42 6.60
CA GLU A 119 -11.34 -1.59 6.98
C GLU A 119 -12.68 -2.31 6.73
N LYS A 120 -12.72 -3.17 5.71
CA LYS A 120 -13.91 -3.93 5.35
C LYS A 120 -13.53 -5.26 4.73
N TRP A 121 -14.21 -6.32 5.14
CA TRP A 121 -14.05 -7.66 4.60
C TRP A 121 -15.40 -8.27 4.28
N ASP A 122 -15.73 -8.37 2.99
CA ASP A 122 -16.98 -8.96 2.51
C ASP A 122 -16.69 -10.22 1.70
N LYS A 123 -17.41 -11.29 1.98
CA LYS A 123 -17.45 -12.48 1.15
C LYS A 123 -18.52 -12.28 0.06
N SER A 124 -18.13 -11.89 -1.14
CA SER A 124 -19.04 -11.91 -2.28
C SER A 124 -19.13 -13.34 -2.83
N TRP A 125 -20.26 -13.98 -2.65
CA TRP A 125 -20.59 -15.19 -3.38
C TRP A 125 -21.03 -14.76 -4.79
N ALA A 126 -20.14 -14.92 -5.77
CA ALA A 126 -20.57 -14.86 -7.15
C ALA A 126 -21.42 -16.12 -7.40
N LEU A 127 -22.74 -15.99 -7.32
CA LEU A 127 -23.66 -16.97 -7.90
C LEU A 127 -23.50 -16.86 -9.40
N THR A 128 -22.57 -17.61 -9.97
CA THR A 128 -22.57 -17.91 -11.40
C THR A 128 -23.77 -18.84 -11.61
N SER A 129 -24.93 -18.26 -11.91
CA SER A 129 -26.00 -18.97 -12.57
C SER A 129 -25.48 -19.38 -13.95
N GLY A 130 -25.18 -20.68 -14.12
CA GLY A 130 -24.93 -21.28 -15.41
C GLY A 130 -26.17 -21.23 -16.32
#